data_552ffd77af72b1093f5b146bb2647a04
#
_entry.id   552ffd77af72b1093f5b146bb2647a04
#
_cell.length_a   1.000
_cell.length_b   1.000
_cell.length_c   1.000
_cell.angle_alpha   90.00
_cell.angle_beta   90.00
_cell.angle_gamma   90.00
#
_symmetry.space_group_name_H-M   'P 1'
#
loop_
_entity.id
_entity.type
_entity.pdbx_description
1 polymer ?
#
loop_
_entity_poly.entity_id
_entity_poly.type
_entity_poly.pdbx_seq_one_letter_code
_entity_poly.pdbx_strand_id
1 'polypeptide(L)'
;MASTLLSSAWETTQLAYRIHRSVQPGAVVFALSGVLDNELAARLEALIASEADGGIVLDLKDVTLVDRAAVRFLAGVEAAGTEIVNCPEYVRIWIAAENDSP
;
A
#
# COMPACT_ATOMS: atom_id res chain seq x y z
N MET A 1 9.11 31.86 4.52
CA MET A 1 10.20 30.88 4.52
C MET A 1 10.11 29.93 5.71
N ALA A 2 10.09 30.51 6.92
CA ALA A 2 10.00 29.69 8.11
C ALA A 2 8.74 28.84 8.12
N SER A 3 7.63 29.38 7.64
CA SER A 3 6.37 28.63 7.60
C SER A 3 6.45 27.44 6.66
N THR A 4 7.18 27.57 5.57
CA THR A 4 7.35 26.46 4.62
C THR A 4 8.12 25.31 5.27
N LEU A 5 9.17 25.64 6.02
CA LEU A 5 9.95 24.61 6.69
C LEU A 5 9.12 23.90 7.76
N LEU A 6 8.34 24.66 8.51
CA LEU A 6 7.47 24.10 9.53
C LEU A 6 6.41 23.18 8.90
N SER A 7 5.85 23.59 7.79
CA SER A 7 4.89 22.77 7.07
C SER A 7 5.50 21.44 6.64
N SER A 8 6.69 21.50 6.10
CA SER A 8 7.39 20.33 5.63
C SER A 8 7.66 19.34 6.77
N ALA A 9 8.15 19.85 7.90
CA ALA A 9 8.41 19.02 9.05
C ALA A 9 7.13 18.41 9.60
N TRP A 10 6.07 19.18 9.60
CA TRP A 10 4.78 18.72 10.07
C TRP A 10 4.24 17.60 9.19
N GLU A 11 4.35 17.77 7.87
CA GLU A 11 3.91 16.76 6.93
C GLU A 11 4.68 15.45 7.11
N THR A 12 5.97 15.55 7.30
CA THR A 12 6.80 14.37 7.52
C THR A 12 6.35 13.62 8.76
N THR A 13 6.01 14.36 9.82
CA THR A 13 5.56 13.74 11.06
C THR A 13 4.24 13.01 10.89
N GLN A 14 3.37 13.52 10.04
CA GLN A 14 2.06 12.91 9.82
C GLN A 14 2.09 11.70 8.91
N LEU A 15 3.04 11.64 8.00
CA LEU A 15 3.10 10.53 7.05
C LEU A 15 3.83 9.36 7.64
N ALA A 16 3.06 8.37 8.11
CA ALA A 16 3.60 7.14 8.66
C ALA A 16 3.96 6.13 7.56
N TYR A 17 3.62 6.43 6.31
CA TYR A 17 3.87 5.55 5.19
C TYR A 17 4.34 6.34 3.98
N ARG A 18 4.87 5.61 2.98
CA ARG A 18 5.21 6.19 1.68
C ARG A 18 4.72 5.28 0.58
N ILE A 19 4.36 5.88 -0.54
CA ILE A 19 3.97 5.16 -1.75
C ILE A 19 4.86 5.67 -2.88
N HIS A 20 5.60 4.76 -3.50
CA HIS A 20 6.44 5.10 -4.64
C HIS A 20 5.94 4.34 -5.86
N ARG A 21 5.51 5.08 -6.88
CA ARG A 21 5.00 4.50 -8.11
C ARG A 21 6.10 4.40 -9.14
N SER A 22 6.24 3.24 -9.77
CA SER A 22 7.14 3.10 -10.90
C SER A 22 6.44 2.31 -12.01
N VAL A 23 6.73 2.68 -13.24
CA VAL A 23 6.11 2.05 -14.42
C VAL A 23 7.14 1.10 -15.03
N GLN A 24 6.70 -0.12 -15.25
CA GLN A 24 7.52 -1.15 -15.86
C GLN A 24 6.75 -1.74 -17.05
N PRO A 25 7.43 -2.45 -17.98
CA PRO A 25 6.73 -3.08 -19.09
C PRO A 25 5.64 -4.02 -18.58
N GLY A 26 4.40 -3.71 -18.91
CA GLY A 26 3.26 -4.56 -18.54
C GLY A 26 2.76 -4.39 -17.11
N ALA A 27 3.33 -3.50 -16.32
CA ALA A 27 2.90 -3.37 -14.93
C ALA A 27 3.20 -1.99 -14.35
N VAL A 28 2.41 -1.60 -13.37
CA VAL A 28 2.69 -0.43 -12.53
C VAL A 28 2.96 -0.97 -11.13
N VAL A 29 4.10 -0.61 -10.56
CA VAL A 29 4.51 -1.09 -9.25
C VAL A 29 4.36 0.05 -8.24
N PHE A 30 3.63 -0.23 -7.17
CA PHE A 30 3.55 0.68 -6.03
C PHE A 30 4.38 0.06 -4.90
N ALA A 31 5.53 0.66 -4.63
CA ALA A 31 6.37 0.24 -3.53
C ALA A 31 5.90 0.97 -2.27
N LEU A 32 5.50 0.20 -1.28
CA LEU A 32 4.94 0.74 -0.04
C LEU A 32 5.96 0.61 1.07
N SER A 33 6.03 1.60 1.95
CA SER A 33 6.91 1.53 3.10
C SER A 33 6.25 2.16 4.31
N GLY A 34 6.69 1.75 5.50
CA GLY A 34 6.20 2.29 6.75
C GLY A 34 4.96 1.55 7.25
N VAL A 35 4.06 2.31 7.86
CA VAL A 35 2.86 1.76 8.49
C VAL A 35 1.69 1.81 7.52
N LEU A 36 1.09 0.66 7.26
CA LEU A 36 -0.08 0.56 6.39
C LEU A 36 -1.33 0.57 7.25
N ASP A 37 -2.12 1.62 7.09
CA ASP A 37 -3.33 1.81 7.86
C ASP A 37 -4.52 2.10 6.95
N ASN A 38 -5.63 2.46 7.54
CA ASN A 38 -6.85 2.76 6.80
C ASN A 38 -6.66 3.95 5.84
N GLU A 39 -5.87 4.93 6.24
CA GLU A 39 -5.62 6.09 5.38
C GLU A 39 -4.81 5.69 4.15
N LEU A 40 -3.78 4.89 4.34
CA LEU A 40 -2.99 4.35 3.23
C LEU A 40 -3.89 3.55 2.30
N ALA A 41 -4.73 2.70 2.86
CA ALA A 41 -5.61 1.85 2.05
C ALA A 41 -6.53 2.70 1.17
N ALA A 42 -7.12 3.75 1.71
CA ALA A 42 -8.01 4.62 0.93
C ALA A 42 -7.26 5.35 -0.18
N ARG A 43 -6.06 5.83 0.13
CA ARG A 43 -5.24 6.53 -0.86
C ARG A 43 -4.79 5.59 -1.97
N LEU A 44 -4.36 4.41 -1.59
CA LEU A 44 -3.87 3.43 -2.56
C LEU A 44 -5.01 2.94 -3.46
N GLU A 45 -6.19 2.76 -2.90
CA GLU A 45 -7.36 2.38 -3.68
C GLU A 45 -7.62 3.39 -4.79
N ALA A 46 -7.56 4.68 -4.47
CA ALA A 46 -7.75 5.74 -5.45
C ALA A 46 -6.66 5.71 -6.52
N LEU A 47 -5.41 5.47 -6.12
CA LEU A 47 -4.30 5.39 -7.07
C LEU A 47 -4.45 4.20 -8.01
N ILE A 48 -4.84 3.05 -7.49
CA ILE A 48 -5.06 1.86 -8.31
C ILE A 48 -6.20 2.10 -9.28
N ALA A 49 -7.28 2.73 -8.82
CA ALA A 49 -8.43 3.01 -9.66
C ALA A 49 -8.08 3.95 -10.82
N SER A 50 -7.06 4.77 -10.66
CA SER A 50 -6.66 5.71 -11.71
C SER A 50 -5.75 5.08 -12.75
N GLU A 51 -5.26 3.85 -12.53
CA GLU A 51 -4.45 3.15 -13.51
C GLU A 51 -5.37 2.49 -14.52
N ALA A 52 -5.21 2.84 -15.78
CA ALA A 52 -6.13 2.40 -16.82
C ALA A 52 -5.84 1.01 -17.35
N ASP A 53 -4.57 0.66 -17.46
CA ASP A 53 -4.16 -0.57 -18.15
C ASP A 53 -3.04 -1.27 -17.44
N GLY A 54 -2.93 -2.56 -17.69
CA GLY A 54 -1.83 -3.38 -17.23
C GLY A 54 -2.05 -3.90 -15.84
N GLY A 55 -1.08 -4.65 -15.40
CA GLY A 55 -1.11 -5.25 -14.07
C GLY A 55 -0.69 -4.26 -13.01
N ILE A 56 -1.21 -4.47 -11.82
CA ILE A 56 -0.80 -3.69 -10.65
C ILE A 56 -0.02 -4.62 -9.75
N VAL A 57 1.13 -4.14 -9.26
CA VAL A 57 1.96 -4.88 -8.33
C VAL A 57 2.16 -4.02 -7.09
N LEU A 58 1.95 -4.60 -5.94
CA LEU A 58 2.23 -3.94 -4.66
C LEU A 58 3.44 -4.60 -4.04
N ASP A 59 4.47 -3.79 -3.79
CA ASP A 59 5.72 -4.26 -3.18
C ASP A 59 5.73 -3.86 -1.71
N LEU A 60 5.75 -4.83 -0.83
CA LEU A 60 5.66 -4.61 0.61
C LEU A 60 7.01 -4.79 1.31
N LYS A 61 8.10 -4.78 0.56
CA LYS A 61 9.43 -5.05 1.12
C LYS A 61 9.77 -4.17 2.32
N ASP A 62 9.42 -2.89 2.28
CA ASP A 62 9.80 -1.94 3.31
C ASP A 62 8.66 -1.60 4.28
N VAL A 63 7.62 -2.40 4.28
CA VAL A 63 6.50 -2.22 5.21
C VAL A 63 6.91 -2.67 6.60
N THR A 64 6.59 -1.87 7.61
CA THR A 64 6.98 -2.15 8.99
C THR A 64 5.83 -2.62 9.85
N LEU A 65 4.61 -2.20 9.52
CA LEU A 65 3.43 -2.57 10.31
C LEU A 65 2.20 -2.47 9.43
N VAL A 66 1.25 -3.38 9.62
CA VAL A 66 0.00 -3.39 8.87
C VAL A 66 -1.14 -3.56 9.85
N ASP A 67 -2.12 -2.65 9.81
CA ASP A 67 -3.29 -2.80 10.66
C ASP A 67 -4.38 -3.62 9.94
N ARG A 68 -5.46 -3.91 10.67
CA ARG A 68 -6.49 -4.78 10.16
C ARG A 68 -7.19 -4.23 8.92
N ALA A 69 -7.41 -2.92 8.88
CA ALA A 69 -8.06 -2.30 7.72
C ALA A 69 -7.19 -2.46 6.48
N ALA A 70 -5.88 -2.30 6.63
CA ALA A 70 -4.96 -2.48 5.52
C ALA A 70 -4.89 -3.94 5.09
N VAL A 71 -4.94 -4.89 6.03
CA VAL A 71 -4.97 -6.31 5.68
C VAL A 71 -6.21 -6.63 4.85
N ARG A 72 -7.35 -6.12 5.23
CA ARG A 72 -8.59 -6.33 4.47
C ARG A 72 -8.49 -5.75 3.07
N PHE A 73 -7.91 -4.55 2.96
CA PHE A 73 -7.70 -3.94 1.67
C PHE A 73 -6.78 -4.79 0.79
N LEU A 74 -5.66 -5.24 1.34
CA LEU A 74 -4.71 -6.06 0.60
C LEU A 74 -5.35 -7.38 0.14
N ALA A 75 -6.12 -8.01 1.02
CA ALA A 75 -6.83 -9.24 0.67
C ALA A 75 -7.80 -8.99 -0.49
N GLY A 76 -8.51 -7.88 -0.45
CA GLY A 76 -9.47 -7.54 -1.49
C GLY A 76 -8.81 -7.30 -2.85
N VAL A 77 -7.72 -6.54 -2.88
CA VAL A 77 -7.05 -6.26 -4.16
C VAL A 77 -6.37 -7.49 -4.71
N GLU A 78 -5.81 -8.34 -3.85
CA GLU A 78 -5.20 -9.57 -4.32
C GLU A 78 -6.26 -10.51 -4.92
N ALA A 79 -7.40 -10.61 -4.28
CA ALA A 79 -8.51 -11.41 -4.81
C ALA A 79 -9.00 -10.86 -6.15
N ALA A 80 -8.86 -9.57 -6.37
CA ALA A 80 -9.27 -8.93 -7.63
C ALA A 80 -8.20 -8.99 -8.72
N GLY A 81 -7.03 -9.56 -8.43
CA GLY A 81 -5.99 -9.77 -9.43
C GLY A 81 -4.72 -8.97 -9.24
N THR A 82 -4.64 -8.11 -8.23
CA THR A 82 -3.42 -7.38 -7.95
C THR A 82 -2.37 -8.33 -7.39
N GLU A 83 -1.16 -8.23 -7.89
CA GLU A 83 -0.06 -9.05 -7.38
C GLU A 83 0.59 -8.36 -6.19
N ILE A 84 0.85 -9.12 -5.13
CA ILE A 84 1.55 -8.62 -3.95
C ILE A 84 2.87 -9.35 -3.83
N VAL A 85 3.97 -8.59 -3.81
CA VAL A 85 5.31 -9.17 -3.76
C VAL A 85 6.03 -8.70 -2.50
N ASN A 86 7.02 -9.49 -2.08
CA ASN A 86 7.84 -9.21 -0.90
C ASN A 86 6.99 -8.99 0.35
N CYS A 87 5.88 -9.70 0.46
CA CYS A 87 4.97 -9.57 1.58
C CYS A 87 5.56 -10.21 2.82
N PRO A 88 5.62 -9.50 3.95
CA PRO A 88 6.06 -10.11 5.20
C PRO A 88 5.19 -11.32 5.53
N GLU A 89 5.80 -12.33 6.13
CA GLU A 89 5.11 -13.59 6.38
C GLU A 89 3.86 -13.41 7.25
N TYR A 90 3.95 -12.60 8.29
CA TYR A 90 2.79 -12.39 9.15
C TYR A 90 1.63 -11.72 8.43
N VAL A 91 1.95 -10.84 7.48
CA VAL A 91 0.92 -10.18 6.67
C VAL A 91 0.30 -11.19 5.72
N ARG A 92 1.12 -12.05 5.12
CA ARG A 92 0.63 -13.08 4.22
C ARG A 92 -0.34 -14.02 4.94
N ILE A 93 -0.04 -14.36 6.17
CA ILE A 93 -0.93 -15.21 6.98
C ILE A 93 -2.26 -14.51 7.22
N TRP A 94 -2.22 -13.22 7.55
CA TRP A 94 -3.44 -12.45 7.80
C TRP A 94 -4.29 -12.28 6.55
N ILE A 95 -3.64 -12.06 5.40
CA ILE A 95 -4.35 -11.94 4.13
C ILE A 95 -5.03 -13.26 3.79
N ALA A 96 -4.35 -14.37 3.97
CA ALA A 96 -4.92 -15.68 3.72
C ALA A 96 -6.13 -15.94 4.61
N ALA A 97 -6.05 -15.53 5.87
CA ALA A 97 -7.17 -15.69 6.79
C ALA A 97 -8.40 -14.88 6.36
N GLU A 98 -8.18 -13.66 5.86
CA GLU A 98 -9.28 -12.84 5.35
C GLU A 98 -9.92 -13.47 4.12
N ASN A 99 -9.11 -14.02 3.22
CA ASN A 99 -9.63 -14.63 2.00
C ASN A 99 -10.33 -15.96 2.24
N ASP A 100 -10.00 -16.63 3.33
CA ASP A 100 -10.63 -17.90 3.71
C ASP A 100 -11.90 -17.70 4.52
N SER A 101 -12.19 -16.47 4.95
CA SER A 101 -13.40 -16.20 5.72
C SER A 101 -14.62 -16.28 4.84
N PRO A 102 -15.69 -16.94 5.32
CA PRO A 102 -16.94 -17.00 4.56
C PRO A 102 -17.62 -15.63 4.48
#